data_cce8d1f0f4d8a690fd0482a3a788b6ca
#
_entry.id   cce8d1f0f4d8a690fd0482a3a788b6ca
#
_cell.length_a   1.000
_cell.length_b   1.000
_cell.length_c   1.000
_cell.angle_alpha   90.00
_cell.angle_beta   90.00
_cell.angle_gamma   90.00
#
_symmetry.space_group_name_H-M   'P 1'
#
loop_
_entity.id
_entity.type
_entity.pdbx_description
1 polymer ?
#
loop_
_entity_poly.entity_id
_entity_poly.type
_entity_poly.pdbx_seq_one_letter_code
_entity_poly.pdbx_strand_id
1 'polypeptide(L)'
;MVVEIVSVGTEILMGSILNTNAQHIARRLAHMGLDSYYQTVVGDNPERLRAALDVAFSRSDCVVTTGGLGPTKDDLTKEMLISYFGCTPTEDAAVLHRLEARAARRGTVLTESMRKQAMVPAGATVLQNDHGTAPGVIIEKDGRVCIMLPGPPKEMVPMFDTACEIFLRGKSDKVFVSMNIKLYTMEEKVGESPVADRLGSLVDGENPSVATYAKADGVLVRVTAAAPTRAEADVLLAPTLAAAKSAIGEEYIRYVEED
;
A
#
# COMPACT_ATOMS: atom_id res chain seq x y z
N MET A 1 -5.16 -9.04 9.62
CA MET A 1 -4.12 -9.43 8.64
C MET A 1 -3.05 -8.35 8.60
N VAL A 2 -1.79 -8.72 8.79
CA VAL A 2 -0.64 -7.83 8.70
C VAL A 2 -0.07 -7.85 7.28
N VAL A 3 0.15 -6.68 6.69
CA VAL A 3 0.65 -6.51 5.31
C VAL A 3 2.00 -5.83 5.33
N GLU A 4 3.02 -6.39 4.67
CA GLU A 4 4.29 -5.72 4.42
C GLU A 4 4.42 -5.28 2.96
N ILE A 5 4.94 -4.09 2.73
CA ILE A 5 5.18 -3.55 1.39
C ILE A 5 6.65 -3.76 1.03
N VAL A 6 6.91 -4.41 -0.11
CA VAL A 6 8.27 -4.62 -0.63
C VAL A 6 8.40 -3.93 -1.98
N SER A 7 9.13 -2.83 -2.02
CA SER A 7 9.41 -2.08 -3.24
C SER A 7 10.69 -2.61 -3.89
N VAL A 8 10.58 -3.05 -5.13
CA VAL A 8 11.68 -3.60 -5.92
C VAL A 8 12.09 -2.60 -6.99
N GLY A 9 13.33 -2.16 -6.93
CA GLY A 9 13.91 -1.22 -7.89
C GLY A 9 15.18 -0.59 -7.35
N THR A 10 16.25 -0.71 -8.11
CA THR A 10 17.54 -0.14 -7.75
C THR A 10 17.49 1.39 -7.72
N GLU A 11 16.68 2.03 -8.57
CA GLU A 11 16.47 3.48 -8.61
C GLU A 11 15.80 4.03 -7.34
N ILE A 12 14.90 3.23 -6.71
CA ILE A 12 14.28 3.58 -5.43
C ILE A 12 15.31 3.45 -4.31
N LEU A 13 16.07 2.34 -4.32
CA LEU A 13 17.09 2.06 -3.32
C LEU A 13 18.20 3.13 -3.31
N MET A 14 18.59 3.62 -4.50
CA MET A 14 19.57 4.68 -4.66
C MET A 14 19.01 6.09 -4.41
N GLY A 15 17.72 6.23 -4.18
CA GLY A 15 17.09 7.53 -3.96
C GLY A 15 16.94 8.39 -5.23
N SER A 16 17.07 7.79 -6.42
CA SER A 16 16.91 8.50 -7.70
C SER A 16 15.46 8.90 -7.95
N ILE A 17 14.52 8.18 -7.38
CA ILE A 17 13.08 8.49 -7.39
C ILE A 17 12.47 8.30 -6.00
N LEU A 18 11.35 8.98 -5.75
CA LEU A 18 10.58 8.81 -4.52
C LEU A 18 9.75 7.52 -4.58
N ASN A 19 9.65 6.81 -3.45
CA ASN A 19 8.83 5.63 -3.32
C ASN A 19 7.33 5.99 -3.13
N THR A 20 6.72 6.57 -4.14
CA THR A 20 5.31 7.00 -4.11
C THR A 20 4.34 5.83 -4.11
N ASN A 21 4.74 4.67 -4.65
CA ASN A 21 3.93 3.45 -4.63
C ASN A 21 3.71 2.95 -3.20
N ALA A 22 4.79 2.85 -2.40
CA ALA A 22 4.67 2.42 -1.02
C ALA A 22 3.82 3.40 -0.19
N GLN A 23 3.97 4.71 -0.43
CA GLN A 23 3.14 5.73 0.20
C GLN A 23 1.65 5.52 -0.13
N HIS A 24 1.33 5.31 -1.41
CA HIS A 24 -0.05 5.09 -1.85
C HIS A 24 -0.64 3.82 -1.22
N ILE A 25 0.07 2.69 -1.35
CA ILE A 25 -0.36 1.40 -0.80
C ILE A 25 -0.57 1.51 0.71
N ALA A 26 0.37 2.10 1.46
CA ALA A 26 0.26 2.25 2.92
C ALA A 26 -0.98 3.06 3.33
N ARG A 27 -1.26 4.16 2.63
CA ARG A 27 -2.47 4.95 2.86
C ARG A 27 -3.74 4.13 2.61
N ARG A 28 -3.78 3.38 1.51
CA ARG A 28 -4.95 2.53 1.18
C ARG A 28 -5.12 1.39 2.17
N LEU A 29 -4.03 0.74 2.63
CA LEU A 29 -4.08 -0.28 3.68
C LEU A 29 -4.66 0.28 4.99
N ALA A 30 -4.20 1.45 5.40
CA ALA A 30 -4.74 2.14 6.58
C ALA A 30 -6.24 2.40 6.46
N HIS A 31 -6.72 2.90 5.30
CA HIS A 31 -8.16 3.10 5.04
C HIS A 31 -8.98 1.80 5.03
N MET A 32 -8.35 0.67 4.70
CA MET A 32 -8.99 -0.65 4.73
C MET A 32 -8.96 -1.34 6.10
N GLY A 33 -8.28 -0.73 7.07
CA GLY A 33 -8.12 -1.34 8.36
C GLY A 33 -7.10 -2.47 8.44
N LEU A 34 -6.12 -2.43 7.56
CA LEU A 34 -5.04 -3.42 7.51
C LEU A 34 -3.77 -2.85 8.13
N ASP A 35 -3.22 -3.61 9.05
CA ASP A 35 -1.98 -3.23 9.72
C ASP A 35 -0.80 -3.37 8.77
N SER A 36 0.06 -2.34 8.70
CA SER A 36 1.32 -2.37 7.95
C SER A 36 2.42 -1.75 8.81
N TYR A 37 3.26 -2.60 9.39
CA TYR A 37 4.32 -2.17 10.31
C TYR A 37 5.67 -1.98 9.63
N TYR A 38 5.85 -2.55 8.44
CA TYR A 38 7.14 -2.57 7.75
C TYR A 38 7.00 -2.24 6.27
N GLN A 39 7.98 -1.49 5.77
CA GLN A 39 8.18 -1.23 4.36
C GLN A 39 9.64 -1.50 4.02
N THR A 40 9.87 -2.38 3.07
CA THR A 40 11.21 -2.77 2.63
C THR A 40 11.48 -2.29 1.21
N VAL A 41 12.66 -1.78 0.96
CA VAL A 41 13.15 -1.47 -0.39
C VAL A 41 14.29 -2.39 -0.72
N VAL A 42 14.25 -3.03 -1.89
CA VAL A 42 15.30 -3.94 -2.38
C VAL A 42 15.62 -3.62 -3.84
N GLY A 43 16.91 -3.66 -4.19
CA GLY A 43 17.33 -3.53 -5.59
C GLY A 43 17.05 -4.81 -6.40
N ASP A 44 17.15 -4.70 -7.71
CA ASP A 44 16.88 -5.76 -8.70
C ASP A 44 17.93 -6.91 -8.60
N ASN A 45 17.78 -7.73 -7.57
CA ASN A 45 18.64 -8.87 -7.31
C ASN A 45 17.82 -10.01 -6.68
N PRO A 46 17.79 -11.21 -7.30
CA PRO A 46 16.95 -12.33 -6.87
C PRO A 46 17.24 -12.81 -5.45
N GLU A 47 18.50 -12.88 -5.06
CA GLU A 47 18.90 -13.40 -3.75
C GLU A 47 18.51 -12.43 -2.64
N ARG A 48 18.70 -11.11 -2.86
CA ARG A 48 18.29 -10.09 -1.90
C ARG A 48 16.78 -10.00 -1.79
N LEU A 49 16.06 -10.12 -2.92
CA LEU A 49 14.60 -10.14 -2.91
C LEU A 49 14.09 -11.37 -2.15
N ARG A 50 14.70 -12.55 -2.36
CA ARG A 50 14.37 -13.76 -1.60
C ARG A 50 14.56 -13.56 -0.10
N ALA A 51 15.71 -13.05 0.31
CA ALA A 51 16.00 -12.76 1.72
C ALA A 51 15.01 -11.74 2.32
N ALA A 52 14.65 -10.70 1.56
CA ALA A 52 13.64 -9.72 1.98
C ALA A 52 12.27 -10.37 2.17
N LEU A 53 11.87 -11.29 1.29
CA LEU A 53 10.61 -12.02 1.41
C LEU A 53 10.60 -13.00 2.59
N ASP A 54 11.73 -13.69 2.86
CA ASP A 54 11.85 -14.55 4.02
C ASP A 54 11.61 -13.77 5.32
N VAL A 55 12.19 -12.58 5.43
CA VAL A 55 11.96 -11.67 6.57
C VAL A 55 10.51 -11.18 6.58
N ALA A 56 9.99 -10.69 5.45
CA ALA A 56 8.63 -10.17 5.37
C ALA A 56 7.58 -11.23 5.77
N PHE A 57 7.66 -12.44 5.24
CA PHE A 57 6.75 -13.54 5.59
C PHE A 57 6.98 -14.18 6.96
N SER A 58 8.06 -13.82 7.66
CA SER A 58 8.23 -14.21 9.07
C SER A 58 7.39 -13.38 10.04
N ARG A 59 6.86 -12.21 9.58
CA ARG A 59 6.20 -11.22 10.42
C ARG A 59 4.94 -10.61 9.80
N SER A 60 4.55 -11.04 8.60
CA SER A 60 3.33 -10.59 7.92
C SER A 60 2.62 -11.73 7.23
N ASP A 61 1.30 -11.61 7.10
CA ASP A 61 0.43 -12.60 6.44
C ASP A 61 0.39 -12.37 4.93
N CYS A 62 0.58 -11.12 4.53
CA CYS A 62 0.52 -10.68 3.15
C CYS A 62 1.72 -9.79 2.81
N VAL A 63 2.32 -10.02 1.65
CA VAL A 63 3.35 -9.16 1.08
C VAL A 63 2.84 -8.55 -0.22
N VAL A 64 2.88 -7.22 -0.31
CA VAL A 64 2.60 -6.49 -1.55
C VAL A 64 3.92 -6.04 -2.14
N THR A 65 4.30 -6.63 -3.30
CA THR A 65 5.48 -6.19 -4.03
C THR A 65 5.09 -5.19 -5.12
N THR A 66 5.94 -4.21 -5.38
CA THR A 66 5.78 -3.27 -6.51
C THR A 66 7.11 -3.07 -7.21
N GLY A 67 7.15 -3.27 -8.53
CA GLY A 67 8.33 -3.20 -9.37
C GLY A 67 8.84 -4.57 -9.86
N GLY A 68 9.73 -4.55 -10.85
CA GLY A 68 10.39 -5.74 -11.41
C GLY A 68 9.47 -6.70 -12.19
N LEU A 69 8.35 -6.21 -12.77
CA LEU A 69 7.42 -7.00 -13.58
C LEU A 69 7.52 -6.71 -15.08
N GLY A 70 8.43 -5.85 -15.51
CA GLY A 70 8.60 -5.48 -16.91
C GLY A 70 9.18 -6.60 -17.78
N PRO A 71 9.47 -6.30 -19.06
CA PRO A 71 9.99 -7.28 -20.01
C PRO A 71 11.53 -7.34 -20.05
N THR A 72 12.23 -6.53 -19.25
CA THR A 72 13.69 -6.44 -19.31
C THR A 72 14.36 -7.57 -18.51
N LYS A 73 15.67 -7.73 -18.63
CA LYS A 73 16.38 -8.85 -17.99
C LYS A 73 16.54 -8.69 -16.48
N ASP A 74 16.45 -7.46 -16.01
CA ASP A 74 16.47 -7.05 -14.61
C ASP A 74 15.10 -7.14 -13.93
N ASP A 75 14.02 -7.27 -14.71
CA ASP A 75 12.67 -7.54 -14.21
C ASP A 75 12.53 -9.02 -13.80
N LEU A 76 12.90 -9.34 -12.55
CA LEU A 76 13.00 -10.72 -12.06
C LEU A 76 11.99 -11.04 -10.94
N THR A 77 11.18 -10.06 -10.52
CA THR A 77 10.29 -10.22 -9.37
C THR A 77 9.30 -11.36 -9.55
N LYS A 78 8.68 -11.46 -10.72
CA LYS A 78 7.67 -12.49 -11.01
C LYS A 78 8.25 -13.89 -11.02
N GLU A 79 9.34 -14.09 -11.76
CA GLU A 79 10.02 -15.39 -11.87
C GLU A 79 10.54 -15.85 -10.50
N MET A 80 11.09 -14.92 -9.73
CA MET A 80 11.57 -15.21 -8.40
C MET A 80 10.43 -15.60 -7.46
N LEU A 81 9.29 -14.89 -7.49
CA LEU A 81 8.13 -15.21 -6.67
C LEU A 81 7.45 -16.52 -7.09
N ILE A 82 7.39 -16.84 -8.40
CA ILE A 82 6.94 -18.15 -8.90
C ILE A 82 7.80 -19.26 -8.27
N SER A 83 9.13 -19.10 -8.30
CA SER A 83 10.08 -20.04 -7.69
C SER A 83 9.95 -20.07 -6.17
N TYR A 84 9.79 -18.92 -5.52
CA TYR A 84 9.68 -18.79 -4.06
C TYR A 84 8.48 -19.58 -3.51
N PHE A 85 7.33 -19.45 -4.18
CA PHE A 85 6.12 -20.18 -3.82
C PHE A 85 6.07 -21.62 -4.38
N GLY A 86 7.09 -22.06 -5.12
CA GLY A 86 7.07 -23.38 -5.76
C GLY A 86 5.86 -23.55 -6.69
N CYS A 87 5.50 -22.50 -7.42
CA CYS A 87 4.43 -22.52 -8.39
C CYS A 87 4.97 -22.94 -9.77
N THR A 88 4.11 -23.56 -10.59
CA THR A 88 4.43 -23.81 -12.00
C THR A 88 4.09 -22.57 -12.82
N PRO A 89 5.02 -22.03 -13.63
CA PRO A 89 4.68 -20.96 -14.55
C PRO A 89 3.73 -21.47 -15.64
N THR A 90 2.66 -20.72 -15.92
CA THR A 90 1.69 -21.01 -16.97
C THR A 90 1.40 -19.76 -17.79
N GLU A 91 1.11 -19.93 -19.09
CA GLU A 91 0.76 -18.82 -19.96
C GLU A 91 -0.71 -18.45 -19.80
N ASP A 92 -0.98 -17.20 -19.42
CA ASP A 92 -2.35 -16.68 -19.34
C ASP A 92 -2.78 -16.18 -20.73
N ALA A 93 -3.81 -16.83 -21.29
CA ALA A 93 -4.28 -16.57 -22.64
C ALA A 93 -4.88 -15.13 -22.79
N ALA A 94 -5.51 -14.59 -21.75
CA ALA A 94 -6.09 -13.26 -21.78
C ALA A 94 -5.00 -12.18 -21.78
N VAL A 95 -3.97 -12.36 -20.98
CA VAL A 95 -2.79 -11.47 -20.97
C VAL A 95 -2.08 -11.54 -22.33
N LEU A 96 -1.84 -12.76 -22.85
CA LEU A 96 -1.18 -12.93 -24.15
C LEU A 96 -1.96 -12.22 -25.26
N HIS A 97 -3.26 -12.48 -25.38
CA HIS A 97 -4.11 -11.84 -26.36
C HIS A 97 -4.07 -10.31 -26.29
N ARG A 98 -4.05 -9.76 -25.06
CA ARG A 98 -3.95 -8.30 -24.86
C ARG A 98 -2.59 -7.75 -25.31
N LEU A 99 -1.50 -8.47 -25.04
CA LEU A 99 -0.16 -8.09 -25.50
C LEU A 99 -0.06 -8.13 -27.04
N GLU A 100 -0.61 -9.15 -27.68
CA GLU A 100 -0.68 -9.28 -29.15
C GLU A 100 -1.49 -8.13 -29.76
N ALA A 101 -2.69 -7.86 -29.23
CA ALA A 101 -3.53 -6.76 -29.70
C ALA A 101 -2.85 -5.39 -29.52
N ARG A 102 -2.06 -5.21 -28.44
CA ARG A 102 -1.30 -3.98 -28.20
C ARG A 102 -0.12 -3.84 -29.18
N ALA A 103 0.60 -4.93 -29.46
CA ALA A 103 1.67 -4.95 -30.45
C ALA A 103 1.13 -4.64 -31.86
N ALA A 104 0.03 -5.27 -32.26
CA ALA A 104 -0.62 -5.02 -33.53
C ALA A 104 -1.07 -3.56 -33.71
N ARG A 105 -1.68 -2.96 -32.67
CA ARG A 105 -2.07 -1.53 -32.70
C ARG A 105 -0.89 -0.57 -32.86
N ARG A 106 0.30 -0.97 -32.42
CA ARG A 106 1.53 -0.19 -32.55
C ARG A 106 2.32 -0.51 -33.82
N GLY A 107 1.85 -1.42 -34.66
CA GLY A 107 2.58 -1.90 -35.83
C GLY A 107 3.87 -2.63 -35.48
N THR A 108 3.98 -3.23 -34.30
CA THR A 108 5.16 -3.96 -33.82
C THR A 108 4.85 -5.44 -33.66
N VAL A 109 5.89 -6.26 -33.61
CA VAL A 109 5.79 -7.69 -33.36
C VAL A 109 5.96 -7.95 -31.87
N LEU A 110 5.17 -8.86 -31.30
CA LEU A 110 5.34 -9.30 -29.93
C LEU A 110 6.66 -10.06 -29.78
N THR A 111 7.58 -9.51 -29.02
CA THR A 111 8.87 -10.16 -28.75
C THR A 111 8.74 -11.24 -27.68
N GLU A 112 9.69 -12.17 -27.62
CA GLU A 112 9.72 -13.22 -26.61
C GLU A 112 9.80 -12.64 -25.19
N SER A 113 10.56 -11.56 -24.98
CA SER A 113 10.63 -10.87 -23.67
C SER A 113 9.30 -10.25 -23.27
N MET A 114 8.51 -9.72 -24.20
CA MET A 114 7.16 -9.24 -23.93
C MET A 114 6.20 -10.41 -23.64
N ARG A 115 6.35 -11.54 -24.35
CA ARG A 115 5.54 -12.75 -24.13
C ARG A 115 5.74 -13.32 -22.72
N LYS A 116 6.94 -13.23 -22.16
CA LYS A 116 7.20 -13.60 -20.77
C LYS A 116 6.27 -12.92 -19.76
N GLN A 117 5.73 -11.74 -20.08
CA GLN A 117 4.80 -11.07 -19.19
C GLN A 117 3.46 -11.82 -19.07
N ALA A 118 3.10 -12.66 -20.05
CA ALA A 118 1.94 -13.54 -19.97
C ALA A 118 2.18 -14.80 -19.13
N MET A 119 3.42 -15.09 -18.75
CA MET A 119 3.71 -16.21 -17.84
C MET A 119 3.36 -15.80 -16.41
N VAL A 120 2.43 -16.52 -15.79
CA VAL A 120 1.93 -16.27 -14.43
C VAL A 120 1.99 -17.56 -13.60
N PRO A 121 1.98 -17.49 -12.27
CA PRO A 121 1.90 -18.67 -11.42
C PRO A 121 0.59 -19.43 -11.66
N ALA A 122 0.64 -20.72 -11.87
CA ALA A 122 -0.55 -21.54 -11.99
C ALA A 122 -1.46 -21.39 -10.75
N GLY A 123 -2.75 -21.17 -10.98
CA GLY A 123 -3.75 -20.98 -9.93
C GLY A 123 -3.77 -19.60 -9.26
N ALA A 124 -2.94 -18.68 -9.71
CA ALA A 124 -2.96 -17.32 -9.21
C ALA A 124 -4.10 -16.48 -9.83
N THR A 125 -4.54 -15.45 -9.12
CA THR A 125 -5.46 -14.44 -9.66
C THR A 125 -4.68 -13.41 -10.46
N VAL A 126 -5.00 -13.28 -11.75
CA VAL A 126 -4.36 -12.33 -12.65
C VAL A 126 -5.11 -11.00 -12.66
N LEU A 127 -4.40 -9.91 -12.38
CA LEU A 127 -4.93 -8.55 -12.38
C LEU A 127 -4.61 -7.89 -13.72
N GLN A 128 -5.66 -7.47 -14.43
CA GLN A 128 -5.49 -6.83 -15.73
C GLN A 128 -4.85 -5.43 -15.59
N ASN A 129 -3.98 -5.10 -16.52
CA ASN A 129 -3.30 -3.81 -16.57
C ASN A 129 -3.71 -3.02 -17.82
N ASP A 130 -4.65 -2.11 -17.69
CA ASP A 130 -5.14 -1.30 -18.81
C ASP A 130 -4.17 -0.18 -19.22
N HIS A 131 -3.24 0.17 -18.35
CA HIS A 131 -2.31 1.27 -18.54
C HIS A 131 -0.90 0.83 -18.98
N GLY A 132 -0.61 -0.48 -18.89
CA GLY A 132 0.70 -1.05 -19.21
C GLY A 132 0.64 -2.43 -19.87
N THR A 133 1.74 -3.16 -19.77
CA THR A 133 1.90 -4.51 -20.35
C THR A 133 1.97 -5.60 -19.30
N ALA A 134 2.60 -5.34 -18.18
CA ALA A 134 2.78 -6.31 -17.10
C ALA A 134 1.47 -6.48 -16.31
N PRO A 135 0.89 -7.69 -16.23
CA PRO A 135 -0.23 -7.94 -15.35
C PRO A 135 0.23 -7.87 -13.88
N GLY A 136 -0.68 -7.49 -12.99
CA GLY A 136 -0.50 -7.81 -11.58
C GLY A 136 -0.92 -9.25 -11.30
N VAL A 137 -0.52 -9.78 -10.17
CA VAL A 137 -0.81 -11.18 -9.80
C VAL A 137 -1.01 -11.29 -8.30
N ILE A 138 -2.01 -12.06 -7.88
CA ILE A 138 -2.20 -12.45 -6.48
C ILE A 138 -1.97 -13.95 -6.35
N ILE A 139 -1.04 -14.33 -5.49
CA ILE A 139 -0.80 -15.72 -5.08
C ILE A 139 -1.36 -15.89 -3.68
N GLU A 140 -2.21 -16.90 -3.49
CA GLU A 140 -2.61 -17.40 -2.17
C GLU A 140 -2.11 -18.84 -2.04
N LYS A 141 -1.17 -19.09 -1.15
CA LYS A 141 -0.61 -20.42 -0.95
C LYS A 141 -0.06 -20.62 0.47
N ASP A 142 -0.35 -21.76 1.06
CA ASP A 142 0.16 -22.15 2.38
C ASP A 142 -0.10 -21.11 3.48
N GLY A 143 -1.28 -20.47 3.45
CA GLY A 143 -1.68 -19.44 4.42
C GLY A 143 -1.01 -18.08 4.19
N ARG A 144 -0.22 -17.92 3.14
CA ARG A 144 0.46 -16.67 2.76
C ARG A 144 -0.18 -16.05 1.54
N VAL A 145 -0.18 -14.73 1.49
CA VAL A 145 -0.65 -13.95 0.35
C VAL A 145 0.50 -13.14 -0.23
N CYS A 146 0.68 -13.17 -1.54
CA CYS A 146 1.60 -12.28 -2.24
C CYS A 146 0.87 -11.54 -3.36
N ILE A 147 0.91 -10.23 -3.35
CA ILE A 147 0.36 -9.38 -4.40
C ILE A 147 1.53 -8.75 -5.15
N MET A 148 1.63 -9.02 -6.45
CA MET A 148 2.66 -8.45 -7.32
C MET A 148 2.07 -7.35 -8.18
N LEU A 149 2.65 -6.16 -8.14
CA LEU A 149 2.20 -4.98 -8.87
C LEU A 149 3.33 -4.36 -9.70
N PRO A 150 3.01 -3.73 -10.84
CA PRO A 150 4.00 -3.05 -11.66
C PRO A 150 4.65 -1.86 -10.93
N GLY A 151 5.84 -1.45 -11.41
CA GLY A 151 6.58 -0.31 -10.85
C GLY A 151 6.00 1.06 -11.21
N PRO A 152 5.61 1.35 -12.46
CA PRO A 152 5.10 2.66 -12.82
C PRO A 152 3.82 3.02 -12.06
N PRO A 153 3.77 4.18 -11.33
CA PRO A 153 2.59 4.57 -10.54
C PRO A 153 1.29 4.61 -11.34
N LYS A 154 1.36 5.05 -12.60
CA LYS A 154 0.19 5.10 -13.51
C LYS A 154 -0.42 3.72 -13.81
N GLU A 155 0.33 2.65 -13.59
CA GLU A 155 -0.11 1.26 -13.76
C GLU A 155 -0.53 0.66 -12.41
N MET A 156 0.29 0.87 -11.38
CA MET A 156 0.12 0.31 -10.05
C MET A 156 -1.12 0.88 -9.34
N VAL A 157 -1.27 2.19 -9.31
CA VAL A 157 -2.34 2.87 -8.57
C VAL A 157 -3.74 2.40 -8.98
N PRO A 158 -4.15 2.47 -10.27
CA PRO A 158 -5.49 2.01 -10.65
C PRO A 158 -5.68 0.52 -10.43
N MET A 159 -4.63 -0.31 -10.56
CA MET A 159 -4.71 -1.75 -10.32
C MET A 159 -4.90 -2.05 -8.83
N PHE A 160 -4.20 -1.32 -7.96
CA PHE A 160 -4.35 -1.46 -6.52
C PHE A 160 -5.74 -1.02 -6.07
N ASP A 161 -6.19 0.17 -6.47
CA ASP A 161 -7.46 0.78 -6.03
C ASP A 161 -8.71 0.02 -6.51
N THR A 162 -8.59 -0.75 -7.58
CA THR A 162 -9.72 -1.57 -8.07
C THR A 162 -9.65 -3.01 -7.58
N ALA A 163 -8.65 -3.77 -8.03
CA ALA A 163 -8.62 -5.21 -7.81
C ALA A 163 -8.03 -5.62 -6.45
N CYS A 164 -6.89 -5.00 -6.07
CA CYS A 164 -6.24 -5.36 -4.80
C CYS A 164 -7.05 -4.91 -3.60
N GLU A 165 -7.65 -3.74 -3.66
CA GLU A 165 -8.48 -3.23 -2.57
C GLU A 165 -9.70 -4.13 -2.31
N ILE A 166 -10.40 -4.57 -3.37
CA ILE A 166 -11.53 -5.49 -3.24
C ILE A 166 -11.08 -6.80 -2.58
N PHE A 167 -9.95 -7.36 -3.03
CA PHE A 167 -9.39 -8.58 -2.46
C PHE A 167 -9.02 -8.42 -0.99
N LEU A 168 -8.31 -7.35 -0.66
CA LEU A 168 -7.81 -7.07 0.69
C LEU A 168 -8.94 -6.73 1.68
N ARG A 169 -9.97 -5.99 1.26
CA ARG A 169 -11.16 -5.73 2.08
C ARG A 169 -11.87 -7.01 2.48
N GLY A 170 -11.89 -8.02 1.61
CA GLY A 170 -12.44 -9.35 1.95
C GLY A 170 -11.63 -10.12 2.99
N LYS A 171 -10.41 -9.66 3.32
CA LYS A 171 -9.52 -10.28 4.32
C LYS A 171 -9.43 -9.48 5.62
N SER A 172 -10.02 -8.28 5.68
CA SER A 172 -10.05 -7.43 6.88
C SER A 172 -11.26 -7.77 7.75
N ASP A 173 -11.04 -7.88 9.05
CA ASP A 173 -12.07 -8.01 10.08
C ASP A 173 -12.38 -6.67 10.77
N LYS A 174 -11.75 -5.57 10.32
CA LYS A 174 -11.87 -4.23 10.89
C LYS A 174 -12.07 -3.17 9.81
N VAL A 175 -12.73 -2.10 10.23
CA VAL A 175 -12.82 -0.83 9.49
C VAL A 175 -12.12 0.23 10.33
N PHE A 176 -11.32 1.08 9.68
CA PHE A 176 -10.74 2.26 10.31
C PHE A 176 -11.50 3.50 9.88
N VAL A 177 -11.78 4.35 10.85
CA VAL A 177 -12.35 5.68 10.63
C VAL A 177 -11.39 6.69 11.23
N SER A 178 -10.93 7.63 10.41
CA SER A 178 -9.98 8.67 10.83
C SER A 178 -10.57 10.05 10.61
N MET A 179 -10.44 10.91 11.61
CA MET A 179 -10.77 12.31 11.54
C MET A 179 -9.50 13.16 11.73
N ASN A 180 -9.29 14.07 10.82
CA ASN A 180 -8.19 15.03 10.83
C ASN A 180 -8.67 16.35 11.41
N ILE A 181 -8.02 16.83 12.47
CA ILE A 181 -8.20 18.17 13.05
C ILE A 181 -7.05 19.03 12.52
N LYS A 182 -7.34 19.92 11.58
CA LYS A 182 -6.35 20.86 11.06
C LYS A 182 -6.34 22.13 11.91
N LEU A 183 -5.15 22.50 12.38
CA LEU A 183 -4.98 23.71 13.19
C LEU A 183 -4.57 24.90 12.33
N TYR A 184 -4.91 26.12 12.80
CA TYR A 184 -4.35 27.32 12.22
C TYR A 184 -2.85 27.39 12.45
N THR A 185 -2.10 27.82 11.44
CA THR A 185 -0.77 28.36 11.64
C THR A 185 -0.94 29.67 12.37
N MET A 186 -0.74 29.69 13.66
CA MET A 186 -0.58 30.95 14.35
C MET A 186 0.81 31.47 14.01
N GLU A 187 0.93 32.73 13.64
CA GLU A 187 2.20 33.45 13.50
C GLU A 187 3.06 33.34 14.78
N GLU A 188 2.45 32.95 15.88
CA GLU A 188 3.06 32.66 17.15
C GLU A 188 2.77 31.23 17.65
N LYS A 189 3.45 30.22 17.09
CA LYS A 189 3.95 29.07 17.85
C LYS A 189 2.97 28.07 18.43
N VAL A 190 2.06 27.52 17.63
CA VAL A 190 1.56 26.18 17.99
C VAL A 190 2.30 25.15 17.17
N GLY A 191 3.49 24.76 17.64
CA GLY A 191 4.22 23.62 17.10
C GLY A 191 3.58 22.29 17.51
N GLU A 192 4.08 21.20 16.98
CA GLU A 192 3.61 19.85 17.29
C GLU A 192 3.74 19.51 18.79
N SER A 193 4.84 19.87 19.42
CA SER A 193 5.08 19.61 20.84
C SER A 193 4.05 20.28 21.78
N PRO A 194 3.76 21.57 21.70
CA PRO A 194 2.69 22.18 22.50
C PRO A 194 1.31 21.58 22.29
N VAL A 195 1.01 21.10 21.07
CA VAL A 195 -0.25 20.39 20.79
C VAL A 195 -0.28 19.02 21.45
N ALA A 196 0.83 18.27 21.39
CA ALA A 196 0.96 16.98 22.07
C ALA A 196 0.84 17.14 23.59
N ASP A 197 1.46 18.18 24.18
CA ASP A 197 1.34 18.50 25.61
C ASP A 197 -0.12 18.78 26.03
N ARG A 198 -0.89 19.49 25.19
CA ARG A 198 -2.32 19.74 25.45
C ARG A 198 -3.16 18.48 25.34
N LEU A 199 -2.86 17.60 24.39
CA LEU A 199 -3.56 16.32 24.23
C LEU A 199 -3.30 15.36 25.40
N GLY A 200 -2.15 15.51 26.08
CA GLY A 200 -1.81 14.74 27.27
C GLY A 200 -1.92 13.23 27.01
N SER A 201 -2.58 12.51 27.91
CA SER A 201 -2.73 11.05 27.81
C SER A 201 -3.57 10.55 26.64
N LEU A 202 -4.21 11.44 25.88
CA LEU A 202 -4.95 11.01 24.66
C LEU A 202 -4.01 10.42 23.60
N VAL A 203 -2.73 10.86 23.56
CA VAL A 203 -1.73 10.32 22.61
C VAL A 203 -1.23 8.92 22.99
N ASP A 204 -1.47 8.46 24.20
CA ASP A 204 -1.09 7.12 24.67
C ASP A 204 -2.16 6.05 24.34
N GLY A 205 -3.31 6.49 23.81
CA GLY A 205 -4.41 5.60 23.45
C GLY A 205 -4.10 4.74 22.22
N GLU A 206 -4.39 3.43 22.30
CA GLU A 206 -4.19 2.51 21.18
C GLU A 206 -5.39 2.51 20.23
N ASN A 207 -6.62 2.56 20.78
CA ASN A 207 -7.86 2.58 19.98
C ASN A 207 -9.01 3.25 20.76
N PRO A 208 -9.42 4.47 20.38
CA PRO A 208 -8.89 5.29 19.30
C PRO A 208 -7.46 5.77 19.55
N SER A 209 -6.65 5.82 18.51
CA SER A 209 -5.32 6.43 18.55
C SER A 209 -5.40 7.91 18.21
N VAL A 210 -4.51 8.72 18.82
CA VAL A 210 -4.35 10.14 18.52
C VAL A 210 -2.90 10.41 18.15
N ALA A 211 -2.67 10.99 16.98
CA ALA A 211 -1.33 11.29 16.47
C ALA A 211 -1.25 12.75 15.99
N THR A 212 -0.09 13.36 16.21
CA THR A 212 0.22 14.71 15.74
C THR A 212 1.19 14.67 14.56
N TYR A 213 1.02 15.57 13.61
CA TYR A 213 1.88 15.70 12.43
C TYR A 213 2.23 17.15 12.19
N ALA A 214 3.52 17.48 12.17
CA ALA A 214 3.99 18.75 11.66
C ALA A 214 3.85 18.80 10.14
N LYS A 215 3.18 19.81 9.62
CA LYS A 215 3.01 20.08 8.20
C LYS A 215 3.57 21.46 7.88
N ALA A 216 3.87 21.72 6.60
CA ALA A 216 4.37 23.01 6.16
C ALA A 216 3.40 24.17 6.48
N ASP A 217 2.10 23.88 6.56
CA ASP A 217 1.00 24.79 6.81
C ASP A 217 0.38 24.65 8.20
N GLY A 218 1.10 24.12 9.19
CA GLY A 218 0.70 23.98 10.59
C GLY A 218 0.66 22.54 11.10
N VAL A 219 -0.06 22.31 12.19
CA VAL A 219 -0.19 21.00 12.81
C VAL A 219 -1.49 20.33 12.35
N LEU A 220 -1.40 19.04 12.11
CA LEU A 220 -2.53 18.14 11.90
C LEU A 220 -2.60 17.18 13.07
N VAL A 221 -3.76 17.06 13.72
CA VAL A 221 -4.03 16.02 14.70
C VAL A 221 -5.00 15.02 14.08
N ARG A 222 -4.62 13.75 14.05
CA ARG A 222 -5.44 12.66 13.53
C ARG A 222 -5.93 11.80 14.67
N VAL A 223 -7.24 11.56 14.72
CA VAL A 223 -7.90 10.62 15.62
C VAL A 223 -8.40 9.46 14.77
N THR A 224 -7.97 8.22 15.10
CA THR A 224 -8.34 7.03 14.34
C THR A 224 -8.94 5.99 15.26
N ALA A 225 -10.13 5.47 14.92
CA ALA A 225 -10.77 4.34 15.58
C ALA A 225 -10.84 3.13 14.64
N ALA A 226 -10.66 1.94 15.22
CA ALA A 226 -10.79 0.65 14.55
C ALA A 226 -11.91 -0.16 15.20
N ALA A 227 -12.83 -0.73 14.38
CA ALA A 227 -13.91 -1.60 14.83
C ALA A 227 -14.35 -2.57 13.72
N PRO A 228 -15.14 -3.61 14.03
CA PRO A 228 -15.67 -4.52 13.01
C PRO A 228 -16.57 -3.83 11.98
N THR A 229 -17.27 -2.78 12.38
CA THR A 229 -18.15 -2.02 11.50
C THR A 229 -17.87 -0.52 11.57
N ARG A 230 -18.23 0.20 10.51
CA ARG A 230 -18.14 1.66 10.44
C ARG A 230 -18.90 2.32 11.61
N ALA A 231 -20.10 1.86 11.89
CA ALA A 231 -20.95 2.43 12.96
C ALA A 231 -20.32 2.28 14.34
N GLU A 232 -19.69 1.14 14.62
CA GLU A 232 -18.96 0.90 15.87
C GLU A 232 -17.69 1.77 15.94
N ALA A 233 -16.96 1.92 14.83
CA ALA A 233 -15.81 2.80 14.78
C ALA A 233 -16.19 4.28 15.02
N ASP A 234 -17.29 4.75 14.43
CA ASP A 234 -17.83 6.10 14.66
C ASP A 234 -18.20 6.32 16.13
N VAL A 235 -18.81 5.33 16.78
CA VAL A 235 -19.15 5.39 18.22
C VAL A 235 -17.89 5.47 19.10
N LEU A 236 -16.87 4.69 18.78
CA LEU A 236 -15.59 4.74 19.51
C LEU A 236 -14.84 6.06 19.27
N LEU A 237 -14.86 6.56 18.05
CA LEU A 237 -14.11 7.76 17.65
C LEU A 237 -14.67 9.04 18.28
N ALA A 238 -16.01 9.17 18.36
CA ALA A 238 -16.68 10.39 18.73
C ALA A 238 -16.22 10.99 20.08
N PRO A 239 -16.15 10.22 21.20
CA PRO A 239 -15.71 10.77 22.48
C PRO A 239 -14.26 11.22 22.48
N THR A 240 -13.35 10.46 21.82
CA THR A 240 -11.93 10.83 21.72
C THR A 240 -11.73 12.05 20.84
N LEU A 241 -12.46 12.17 19.74
CA LEU A 241 -12.45 13.35 18.87
C LEU A 241 -12.92 14.59 19.62
N ALA A 242 -14.01 14.48 20.42
CA ALA A 242 -14.51 15.57 21.24
C ALA A 242 -13.49 15.98 22.32
N ALA A 243 -12.88 15.01 23.00
CA ALA A 243 -11.85 15.25 23.99
C ALA A 243 -10.61 15.94 23.39
N ALA A 244 -10.16 15.48 22.22
CA ALA A 244 -9.03 16.09 21.52
C ALA A 244 -9.34 17.55 21.10
N LYS A 245 -10.51 17.82 20.56
CA LYS A 245 -10.95 19.19 20.23
C LYS A 245 -10.98 20.10 21.46
N SER A 246 -11.53 19.60 22.58
CA SER A 246 -11.59 20.34 23.84
C SER A 246 -10.19 20.63 24.41
N ALA A 247 -9.28 19.65 24.36
CA ALA A 247 -7.92 19.79 24.84
C ALA A 247 -7.09 20.80 24.02
N ILE A 248 -7.29 20.79 22.71
CA ILE A 248 -6.64 21.70 21.78
C ILE A 248 -7.17 23.14 21.99
N GLY A 249 -8.47 23.31 22.10
CA GLY A 249 -9.19 24.58 22.10
C GLY A 249 -9.76 24.89 20.69
N GLU A 250 -11.06 25.15 20.64
CA GLU A 250 -11.77 25.36 19.36
C GLU A 250 -11.25 26.55 18.55
N GLU A 251 -10.72 27.57 19.24
CA GLU A 251 -10.14 28.76 18.63
C GLU A 251 -8.87 28.46 17.79
N TYR A 252 -8.23 27.31 18.02
CA TYR A 252 -7.06 26.88 17.26
C TYR A 252 -7.41 25.96 16.07
N ILE A 253 -8.66 25.47 16.00
CA ILE A 253 -9.11 24.55 14.97
C ILE A 253 -9.54 25.28 13.73
N ARG A 254 -8.90 25.01 12.61
CA ARG A 254 -9.26 25.57 11.30
C ARG A 254 -10.44 24.83 10.67
N TYR A 255 -10.36 23.50 10.64
CA TYR A 255 -11.41 22.60 10.19
C TYR A 255 -11.18 21.19 10.71
N VAL A 256 -12.24 20.39 10.63
CA VAL A 256 -12.19 18.95 10.89
C VAL A 256 -12.77 18.25 9.67
N GLU A 257 -12.06 17.23 9.18
CA GLU A 257 -12.47 16.47 8.00
C GLU A 257 -12.17 14.98 8.18
N GLU A 258 -12.89 14.13 7.47
CA GLU A 258 -12.56 12.71 7.37
C GLU A 258 -11.33 12.52 6.45
N ASP A 259 -10.44 11.58 6.83
CA ASP A 259 -9.20 11.32 6.08
C ASP A 259 -9.44 10.54 4.79
#